data_c480ef37844fc164c597f0f6ffda86f1
#
_entry.id   c480ef37844fc164c597f0f6ffda86f1
#
_cell.length_a   1.000
_cell.length_b   1.000
_cell.length_c   1.000
_cell.angle_alpha   90.00
_cell.angle_beta   90.00
_cell.angle_gamma   90.00
#
_symmetry.space_group_name_H-M   'P 1'
#
loop_
_entity.id
_entity.type
_entity.pdbx_description
1 polymer ?
#
loop_
_entity_poly.entity_id
_entity_poly.type
_entity_poly.pdbx_seq_one_letter_code
_entity_poly.pdbx_strand_id
1 'polypeptide(L)'
;MDKSFHYMIMVNQSLFQKKVLDALSPYKLTAGQPKVLDYLGKHNGCIQKSIATGCQIEPATLTGILSRMEEKKLIIRQTKDGNKRSLYVYLTDEGKRLQEIVHDTLEKVENEILGGISESEKEQFINTFFKICNN
;
A
#
# COMPACT_ATOMS: atom_id res chain seq x y z
N MET A 1 -27.17 8.18 3.68
CA MET A 1 -25.85 8.57 3.22
C MET A 1 -25.93 9.23 1.86
N ASP A 2 -25.17 10.29 1.65
CA ASP A 2 -25.04 10.94 0.35
C ASP A 2 -24.45 9.95 -0.67
N LYS A 3 -25.03 9.89 -1.86
CA LYS A 3 -24.64 8.97 -2.92
C LYS A 3 -23.73 9.62 -3.98
N SER A 4 -23.20 10.81 -3.70
CA SER A 4 -22.23 11.41 -4.61
C SER A 4 -20.94 10.59 -4.63
N PHE A 5 -20.30 10.54 -5.79
CA PHE A 5 -19.09 9.74 -5.96
C PHE A 5 -17.97 10.19 -5.01
N HIS A 6 -17.72 11.49 -4.93
CA HIS A 6 -16.64 12.00 -4.10
C HIS A 6 -16.86 11.72 -2.61
N TYR A 7 -18.11 11.75 -2.15
CA TYR A 7 -18.42 11.44 -0.76
C TYR A 7 -18.22 9.96 -0.47
N MET A 8 -18.71 9.09 -1.35
CA MET A 8 -18.57 7.64 -1.17
C MET A 8 -17.12 7.19 -1.21
N ILE A 9 -16.29 7.80 -2.05
CA ILE A 9 -14.84 7.52 -2.10
C ILE A 9 -14.20 7.91 -0.77
N MET A 10 -14.55 9.07 -0.24
CA MET A 10 -14.03 9.53 1.04
C MET A 10 -14.39 8.58 2.17
N VAL A 11 -15.66 8.18 2.24
CA VAL A 11 -16.14 7.26 3.28
C VAL A 11 -15.43 5.91 3.19
N ASN A 12 -15.34 5.36 1.96
CA ASN A 12 -14.73 4.05 1.77
C ASN A 12 -13.24 4.07 2.06
N GLN A 13 -12.54 5.11 1.62
CA GLN A 13 -11.11 5.28 1.89
C GLN A 13 -10.84 5.33 3.40
N SER A 14 -11.63 6.11 4.13
CA SER A 14 -11.49 6.24 5.58
C SER A 14 -11.72 4.90 6.29
N LEU A 15 -12.79 4.19 5.90
CA LEU A 15 -13.12 2.88 6.46
C LEU A 15 -12.03 1.85 6.17
N PHE A 16 -11.57 1.80 4.91
CA PHE A 16 -10.56 0.84 4.48
C PHE A 16 -9.26 1.06 5.25
N GLN A 17 -8.79 2.28 5.28
CA GLN A 17 -7.54 2.63 5.96
C GLN A 17 -7.60 2.33 7.45
N LYS A 18 -8.73 2.67 8.10
CA LYS A 18 -8.90 2.39 9.52
C LYS A 18 -8.83 0.89 9.82
N LYS A 19 -9.53 0.08 9.04
CA LYS A 19 -9.51 -1.38 9.23
C LYS A 19 -8.11 -1.97 9.04
N VAL A 20 -7.39 -1.50 8.03
CA VAL A 20 -6.03 -1.97 7.78
C VAL A 20 -5.09 -1.60 8.91
N LEU A 21 -5.10 -0.33 9.34
CA LEU A 21 -4.21 0.12 10.39
C LEU A 21 -4.54 -0.51 11.74
N ASP A 22 -5.83 -0.69 12.06
CA ASP A 22 -6.25 -1.38 13.28
C ASP A 22 -5.74 -2.82 13.29
N ALA A 23 -5.88 -3.53 12.17
CA ALA A 23 -5.43 -4.91 12.05
C ALA A 23 -3.91 -5.05 12.14
N LEU A 24 -3.17 -4.05 11.66
CA LEU A 24 -1.71 -4.07 11.62
C LEU A 24 -1.06 -3.39 12.83
N SER A 25 -1.85 -2.84 13.75
CA SER A 25 -1.30 -2.16 14.93
C SER A 25 -0.38 -3.04 15.79
N PRO A 26 -0.64 -4.36 15.96
CA PRO A 26 0.29 -5.22 16.71
C PRO A 26 1.70 -5.26 16.11
N TYR A 27 1.84 -4.97 14.83
CA TYR A 27 3.12 -4.98 14.13
C TYR A 27 3.78 -3.61 14.08
N LYS A 28 3.16 -2.62 14.74
CA LYS A 28 3.66 -1.23 14.82
C LYS A 28 3.83 -0.57 13.46
N LEU A 29 2.98 -0.93 12.50
CA LEU A 29 2.96 -0.32 11.18
C LEU A 29 2.02 0.89 11.21
N THR A 30 2.54 2.04 10.76
CA THR A 30 1.82 3.31 10.72
C THR A 30 1.49 3.70 9.29
N ALA A 31 0.74 4.80 9.12
CA ALA A 31 0.27 5.26 7.81
C ALA A 31 1.38 5.30 6.77
N GLY A 32 1.11 4.77 5.60
CA GLY A 32 2.04 4.69 4.47
C GLY A 32 2.90 3.44 4.45
N GLN A 33 3.23 2.87 5.60
CA GLN A 33 4.11 1.70 5.65
C GLN A 33 3.49 0.45 5.05
N PRO A 34 2.21 0.14 5.30
CA PRO A 34 1.59 -1.01 4.65
C PRO A 34 1.59 -0.92 3.11
N LYS A 35 1.32 0.26 2.56
CA LYS A 35 1.34 0.47 1.10
C LYS A 35 2.71 0.17 0.52
N VAL A 36 3.76 0.66 1.17
CA VAL A 36 5.13 0.49 0.70
C VAL A 36 5.53 -0.99 0.76
N LEU A 37 5.21 -1.68 1.86
CA LEU A 37 5.49 -3.11 1.97
C LEU A 37 4.77 -3.90 0.88
N ASP A 38 3.49 -3.61 0.67
CA ASP A 38 2.70 -4.29 -0.36
C ASP A 38 3.28 -4.08 -1.75
N TYR A 39 3.64 -2.84 -2.07
CA TYR A 39 4.26 -2.52 -3.36
C TYR A 39 5.58 -3.27 -3.55
N LEU A 40 6.44 -3.26 -2.53
CA LEU A 40 7.73 -3.95 -2.58
C LEU A 40 7.59 -5.47 -2.69
N GLY A 41 6.46 -6.04 -2.28
CA GLY A 41 6.21 -7.45 -2.46
C GLY A 41 6.25 -7.88 -3.93
N LYS A 42 5.86 -6.99 -4.83
CA LYS A 42 5.87 -7.23 -6.29
C LYS A 42 7.00 -6.51 -7.01
N HIS A 43 7.63 -5.54 -6.38
CA HIS A 43 8.62 -4.66 -7.01
C HIS A 43 9.87 -4.50 -6.15
N ASN A 44 10.27 -5.57 -5.48
CA ASN A 44 11.45 -5.53 -4.60
C ASN A 44 12.69 -5.09 -5.39
N GLY A 45 13.43 -4.15 -4.85
CA GLY A 45 14.63 -3.62 -5.50
C GLY A 45 14.37 -2.50 -6.50
N CYS A 46 13.16 -1.93 -6.51
CA CYS A 46 12.86 -0.80 -7.39
C CYS A 46 13.45 0.51 -6.81
N ILE A 47 13.49 1.53 -7.65
CA ILE A 47 13.94 2.86 -7.20
C ILE A 47 12.87 3.56 -6.38
N GLN A 48 13.30 4.44 -5.49
CA GLN A 48 12.41 5.18 -4.59
C GLN A 48 11.31 5.93 -5.35
N LYS A 49 11.64 6.53 -6.50
CA LYS A 49 10.69 7.24 -7.35
C LYS A 49 9.52 6.35 -7.79
N SER A 50 9.80 5.09 -8.13
CA SER A 50 8.76 4.14 -8.53
C SER A 50 7.78 3.84 -7.40
N ILE A 51 8.29 3.78 -6.16
CA ILE A 51 7.43 3.57 -4.99
C ILE A 51 6.48 4.76 -4.82
N ALA A 52 6.99 5.98 -4.93
CA ALA A 52 6.16 7.18 -4.79
C ALA A 52 5.00 7.18 -5.79
N THR A 53 5.30 6.89 -7.04
CA THR A 53 4.29 6.82 -8.10
C THR A 53 3.32 5.65 -7.88
N GLY A 54 3.85 4.47 -7.61
CA GLY A 54 3.03 3.27 -7.46
C GLY A 54 2.12 3.30 -6.23
N CYS A 55 2.59 3.89 -5.15
CA CYS A 55 1.82 4.01 -3.90
C CYS A 55 1.00 5.29 -3.82
N GLN A 56 1.08 6.18 -4.82
CA GLN A 56 0.41 7.47 -4.80
C GLN A 56 0.77 8.28 -3.55
N ILE A 57 2.07 8.35 -3.27
CA ILE A 57 2.62 9.09 -2.12
C ILE A 57 3.53 10.19 -2.64
N GLU A 58 3.39 11.40 -2.10
CA GLU A 58 4.27 12.51 -2.43
C GLU A 58 5.73 12.14 -2.12
N PRO A 59 6.70 12.46 -3.00
CA PRO A 59 8.09 12.07 -2.79
C PRO A 59 8.68 12.51 -1.45
N ALA A 60 8.36 13.72 -1.00
CA ALA A 60 8.86 14.22 0.29
C ALA A 60 8.30 13.40 1.46
N THR A 61 7.02 13.05 1.41
CA THR A 61 6.37 12.21 2.41
C THR A 61 6.98 10.81 2.41
N LEU A 62 7.21 10.25 1.23
CA LEU A 62 7.79 8.92 1.09
C LEU A 62 9.19 8.84 1.72
N THR A 63 10.01 9.86 1.53
CA THR A 63 11.35 9.90 2.10
C THR A 63 11.31 9.67 3.62
N GLY A 64 10.39 10.33 4.31
CA GLY A 64 10.20 10.16 5.75
C GLY A 64 9.72 8.75 6.12
N ILE A 65 8.78 8.21 5.35
CA ILE A 65 8.26 6.85 5.56
C ILE A 65 9.38 5.83 5.42
N LEU A 66 10.17 5.92 4.35
CA LEU A 66 11.28 4.99 4.09
C LEU A 66 12.36 5.09 5.15
N SER A 67 12.66 6.31 5.63
CA SER A 67 13.65 6.49 6.70
C SER A 67 13.23 5.76 7.97
N ARG A 68 11.95 5.87 8.35
CA ARG A 68 11.43 5.15 9.52
C ARG A 68 11.41 3.63 9.32
N MET A 69 11.11 3.18 8.11
CA MET A 69 11.14 1.74 7.80
C MET A 69 12.57 1.19 7.83
N GLU A 70 13.53 1.99 7.40
CA GLU A 70 14.95 1.60 7.46
C GLU A 70 15.43 1.51 8.90
N GLU A 71 15.04 2.46 9.75
CA GLU A 71 15.34 2.43 11.18
C GLU A 71 14.77 1.17 11.86
N LYS A 72 13.58 0.75 11.45
CA LYS A 72 12.95 -0.49 11.94
C LYS A 72 13.55 -1.75 11.31
N LYS A 73 14.50 -1.60 10.41
CA LYS A 73 15.17 -2.71 9.71
C LYS A 73 14.22 -3.54 8.85
N LEU A 74 13.23 -2.88 8.27
CA LEU A 74 12.30 -3.51 7.33
C LEU A 74 12.78 -3.43 5.89
N ILE A 75 13.57 -2.41 5.58
CA ILE A 75 14.15 -2.18 4.25
C ILE A 75 15.60 -1.77 4.38
N ILE A 76 16.32 -1.92 3.27
CA ILE A 76 17.62 -1.28 3.06
C ILE A 76 17.53 -0.46 1.78
N ARG A 77 18.26 0.64 1.75
CA ARG A 77 18.36 1.50 0.56
C ARG A 77 19.82 1.54 0.14
N GLN A 78 20.05 1.40 -1.15
CA GLN A 78 21.42 1.42 -1.66
C GLN A 78 21.46 1.96 -3.08
N THR A 79 22.61 2.50 -3.45
CA THR A 79 22.87 2.90 -4.82
C THR A 79 23.45 1.72 -5.59
N LYS A 80 23.36 1.75 -6.91
CA LYS A 80 24.02 0.77 -7.78
C LYS A 80 25.18 1.43 -8.50
N ASP A 81 26.14 0.62 -8.89
CA ASP A 81 27.30 1.10 -9.65
C ASP A 81 26.83 1.86 -10.90
N GLY A 82 27.40 3.05 -11.11
CA GLY A 82 27.05 3.88 -12.25
C GLY A 82 25.78 4.72 -12.09
N ASN A 83 25.03 4.54 -11.01
CA ASN A 83 23.83 5.35 -10.74
C ASN A 83 23.76 5.78 -9.28
N LYS A 84 24.45 6.88 -8.96
CA LYS A 84 24.51 7.43 -7.60
C LYS A 84 23.32 8.33 -7.25
N ARG A 85 22.43 8.62 -8.21
CA ARG A 85 21.28 9.52 -8.01
C ARG A 85 20.02 8.80 -7.57
N SER A 86 19.96 7.49 -7.79
CA SER A 86 18.77 6.70 -7.47
C SER A 86 19.07 5.78 -6.30
N LEU A 87 18.12 5.72 -5.37
CA LEU A 87 18.16 4.78 -4.27
C LEU A 87 17.26 3.61 -4.61
N TYR A 88 17.84 2.42 -4.58
CA TYR A 88 17.12 1.16 -4.79
C TYR A 88 16.70 0.62 -3.43
N VAL A 89 15.47 0.17 -3.31
CA VAL A 89 14.87 -0.20 -2.03
C VAL A 89 14.59 -1.69 -2.01
N TYR A 90 15.11 -2.37 -1.00
CA TYR A 90 14.98 -3.82 -0.85
C TYR A 90 14.38 -4.15 0.50
N LEU A 91 13.48 -5.14 0.51
CA LEU A 91 12.97 -5.70 1.75
C LEU A 91 14.06 -6.53 2.43
N THR A 92 14.18 -6.38 3.75
CA THR A 92 14.96 -7.30 4.59
C THR A 92 14.13 -8.58 4.80
N ASP A 93 14.69 -9.58 5.46
CA ASP A 93 13.93 -10.77 5.81
C ASP A 93 12.73 -10.44 6.69
N GLU A 94 12.91 -9.53 7.67
CA GLU A 94 11.81 -9.05 8.49
C GLU A 94 10.77 -8.28 7.67
N GLY A 95 11.24 -7.46 6.73
CA GLY A 95 10.36 -6.75 5.81
C GLY A 95 9.53 -7.71 4.96
N LYS A 96 10.12 -8.79 4.48
CA LYS A 96 9.40 -9.81 3.70
C LYS A 96 8.33 -10.51 4.54
N ARG A 97 8.65 -10.82 5.80
CA ARG A 97 7.68 -11.41 6.72
C ARG A 97 6.49 -10.49 6.93
N LEU A 98 6.73 -9.22 7.20
CA LEU A 98 5.66 -8.25 7.39
C LEU A 98 4.89 -7.98 6.11
N GLN A 99 5.56 -8.01 4.97
CA GLN A 99 4.89 -7.84 3.68
C GLN A 99 3.82 -8.92 3.44
N GLU A 100 4.12 -10.16 3.78
CA GLU A 100 3.14 -11.24 3.65
C GLU A 100 1.95 -11.02 4.59
N ILE A 101 2.21 -10.58 5.82
CA ILE A 101 1.15 -10.25 6.77
C ILE A 101 0.27 -9.11 6.24
N VAL A 102 0.90 -8.09 5.67
CA VAL A 102 0.17 -6.96 5.07
C VAL A 102 -0.69 -7.44 3.90
N HIS A 103 -0.14 -8.26 3.02
CA HIS A 103 -0.89 -8.80 1.88
C HIS A 103 -2.14 -9.54 2.35
N ASP A 104 -2.00 -10.44 3.30
CA ASP A 104 -3.12 -11.21 3.84
C ASP A 104 -4.16 -10.31 4.52
N THR A 105 -3.68 -9.29 5.22
CA THR A 105 -4.56 -8.31 5.87
C THR A 105 -5.37 -7.51 4.85
N LEU A 106 -4.72 -7.07 3.77
CA LEU A 106 -5.41 -6.33 2.71
C LEU A 106 -6.51 -7.17 2.06
N GLU A 107 -6.23 -8.44 1.77
CA GLU A 107 -7.23 -9.36 1.23
C GLU A 107 -8.41 -9.53 2.18
N LYS A 108 -8.12 -9.71 3.46
CA LYS A 108 -9.15 -9.91 4.47
C LYS A 108 -10.05 -8.68 4.61
N VAL A 109 -9.45 -7.49 4.67
CA VAL A 109 -10.21 -6.23 4.77
C VAL A 109 -11.05 -6.01 3.51
N GLU A 110 -10.48 -6.28 2.34
CA GLU A 110 -11.20 -6.18 1.08
C GLU A 110 -12.44 -7.09 1.07
N ASN A 111 -12.28 -8.34 1.49
CA ASN A 111 -13.38 -9.28 1.57
C ASN A 111 -14.45 -8.86 2.57
N GLU A 112 -14.07 -8.25 3.68
CA GLU A 112 -15.03 -7.72 4.66
C GLU A 112 -15.83 -6.57 4.05
N ILE A 113 -15.17 -5.62 3.40
CA ILE A 113 -15.81 -4.44 2.83
C ILE A 113 -16.77 -4.83 1.70
N LEU A 114 -16.35 -5.78 0.86
CA LEU A 114 -17.15 -6.21 -0.30
C LEU A 114 -18.08 -7.39 0.01
N GLY A 115 -18.14 -7.83 1.28
CA GLY A 115 -18.89 -9.02 1.67
C GLY A 115 -20.41 -8.87 1.64
N GLY A 116 -20.93 -7.65 1.50
CA GLY A 116 -22.37 -7.39 1.47
C GLY A 116 -23.00 -7.48 0.09
N ILE A 117 -22.23 -7.84 -0.93
CA ILE A 117 -22.70 -7.94 -2.31
C ILE A 117 -22.37 -9.32 -2.87
N SER A 118 -23.07 -9.71 -3.95
CA SER A 118 -22.82 -11.00 -4.61
C SER A 118 -21.49 -10.98 -5.35
N GLU A 119 -20.98 -12.17 -5.68
CA GLU A 119 -19.76 -12.29 -6.48
C GLU A 119 -19.90 -11.61 -7.84
N SER A 120 -21.09 -11.71 -8.45
CA SER A 120 -21.39 -11.05 -9.73
C SER A 120 -21.33 -9.53 -9.61
N GLU A 121 -21.95 -8.99 -8.56
CA GLU A 121 -21.89 -7.54 -8.30
C GLU A 121 -20.48 -7.04 -8.02
N LYS A 122 -19.71 -7.84 -7.27
CA LYS A 122 -18.31 -7.52 -6.96
C LYS A 122 -17.49 -7.44 -8.24
N GLU A 123 -17.63 -8.44 -9.11
CA GLU A 123 -16.88 -8.47 -10.38
C GLU A 123 -17.26 -7.28 -11.28
N GLN A 124 -18.54 -6.99 -11.40
CA GLN A 124 -19.01 -5.84 -12.18
C GLN A 124 -18.49 -4.54 -11.61
N PHE A 125 -18.54 -4.39 -10.29
CA PHE A 125 -18.05 -3.19 -9.62
C PHE A 125 -16.55 -2.99 -9.86
N ILE A 126 -15.75 -4.02 -9.64
CA ILE A 126 -14.29 -3.93 -9.82
C ILE A 126 -13.96 -3.58 -11.27
N ASN A 127 -14.62 -4.21 -12.25
CA ASN A 127 -14.38 -3.93 -13.66
C ASN A 127 -14.75 -2.48 -14.02
N THR A 128 -15.86 -1.98 -13.50
CA THR A 128 -16.30 -0.61 -13.74
C THR A 128 -15.37 0.39 -13.06
N PHE A 129 -15.02 0.12 -11.81
CA PHE A 129 -14.13 0.99 -11.04
C PHE A 129 -12.74 1.05 -11.67
N PHE A 130 -12.25 -0.08 -12.18
CA PHE A 130 -10.99 -0.11 -12.91
C PHE A 130 -10.98 0.85 -14.09
N LYS A 131 -12.08 0.89 -14.86
CA LYS A 131 -12.21 1.82 -15.99
C LYS A 131 -12.11 3.28 -15.53
N ILE A 132 -12.75 3.59 -14.39
CA ILE A 132 -12.71 4.94 -13.82
C ILE A 132 -11.29 5.30 -13.39
N CYS A 133 -10.62 4.41 -12.69
CA CYS A 133 -9.27 4.64 -12.18
C CYS A 133 -8.21 4.70 -13.29
N ASN A 134 -8.47 4.05 -14.41
CA ASN A 134 -7.53 3.94 -15.53
C ASN A 134 -7.88 4.89 -16.67
N ASN A 135 -8.66 5.89 -16.38
CA ASN A 135 -9.15 6.85 -17.36
C ASN A 135 -8.10 7.92 -17.68
#